data_c9103e9dd4a9c49f7e16b6082e61fc24
#
_entry.id   c9103e9dd4a9c49f7e16b6082e61fc24
#
_cell.length_a   1.000
_cell.length_b   1.000
_cell.length_c   1.000
_cell.angle_alpha   90.00
_cell.angle_beta   90.00
_cell.angle_gamma   90.00
#
_symmetry.space_group_name_H-M   'P 1'
#
loop_
_entity.id
_entity.type
_entity.pdbx_description
1 polymer ?
#
loop_
_entity_poly.entity_id
_entity_poly.type
_entity_poly.pdbx_seq_one_letter_code
_entity_poly.pdbx_strand_id
1 'polypeptide(L)'
;MTKWIVPACYLALAIAPAAAADVRLDSYRNPKNENFRIFNHMYLDGVRGGMMAYNAWLTHHGGQPSFCMPGNLALTTEQTEEIMLKSADKRGAKGDMLVASLLLWGMQDTFPCEKPASQ
;
A
#
# COMPACT_ATOMS: atom_id res chain seq x y z
N MET A 1 -43.54 -48.59 -5.29
CA MET A 1 -42.41 -47.98 -4.57
C MET A 1 -41.79 -46.93 -5.49
N THR A 2 -42.12 -45.69 -5.27
CA THR A 2 -41.66 -44.58 -6.12
C THR A 2 -40.34 -44.03 -5.53
N LYS A 3 -39.23 -44.29 -6.22
CA LYS A 3 -37.92 -43.70 -5.84
C LYS A 3 -37.91 -42.25 -6.26
N TRP A 4 -37.92 -41.34 -5.28
CA TRP A 4 -37.68 -39.93 -5.51
C TRP A 4 -36.18 -39.72 -5.70
N ILE A 5 -35.81 -39.45 -6.97
CA ILE A 5 -34.43 -39.01 -7.29
C ILE A 5 -34.41 -37.51 -7.07
N VAL A 6 -33.78 -37.05 -5.98
CA VAL A 6 -33.52 -35.65 -5.74
C VAL A 6 -32.28 -35.27 -6.58
N PRO A 7 -32.41 -34.35 -7.55
CA PRO A 7 -31.22 -33.86 -8.24
C PRO A 7 -30.43 -32.98 -7.27
N ALA A 8 -29.24 -33.44 -6.92
CA ALA A 8 -28.28 -32.63 -6.19
C ALA A 8 -27.76 -31.52 -7.13
N CYS A 9 -28.35 -30.32 -7.02
CA CYS A 9 -27.77 -29.12 -7.62
C CYS A 9 -26.44 -28.82 -6.93
N TYR A 10 -25.35 -29.27 -7.51
CA TYR A 10 -24.02 -28.79 -7.18
C TYR A 10 -23.90 -27.34 -7.65
N LEU A 11 -24.12 -26.40 -6.74
CA LEU A 11 -23.72 -25.02 -6.95
C LEU A 11 -22.18 -25.00 -6.90
N ALA A 12 -21.55 -25.10 -8.05
CA ALA A 12 -20.13 -24.81 -8.17
C ALA A 12 -19.95 -23.30 -7.93
N LEU A 13 -19.67 -22.89 -6.68
CA LEU A 13 -19.14 -21.57 -6.41
C LEU A 13 -17.79 -21.48 -7.14
N ALA A 14 -17.80 -20.86 -8.31
CA ALA A 14 -16.57 -20.41 -8.95
C ALA A 14 -15.96 -19.34 -8.02
N ILE A 15 -14.99 -19.74 -7.19
CA ILE A 15 -14.15 -18.84 -6.46
C ILE A 15 -13.25 -18.18 -7.52
N ALA A 16 -13.71 -17.06 -8.09
CA ALA A 16 -12.84 -16.23 -8.89
C ALA A 16 -11.67 -15.79 -7.99
N PRO A 17 -10.41 -15.98 -8.40
CA PRO A 17 -9.29 -15.46 -7.63
C PRO A 17 -9.53 -13.96 -7.49
N ALA A 18 -9.62 -13.45 -6.24
CA ALA A 18 -9.62 -12.03 -5.99
C ALA A 18 -8.37 -11.46 -6.66
N ALA A 19 -8.55 -10.70 -7.73
CA ALA A 19 -7.45 -9.97 -8.33
C ALA A 19 -6.91 -9.06 -7.22
N ALA A 20 -5.65 -9.30 -6.80
CA ALA A 20 -5.01 -8.47 -5.79
C ALA A 20 -5.05 -7.03 -6.29
N ALA A 21 -5.66 -6.13 -5.50
CA ALA A 21 -5.79 -4.71 -5.83
C ALA A 21 -4.47 -3.95 -5.60
N ASP A 22 -3.34 -4.61 -5.86
CA ASP A 22 -2.02 -4.00 -5.73
C ASP A 22 -1.76 -3.07 -6.90
N VAL A 23 -1.51 -1.80 -6.58
CA VAL A 23 -1.17 -0.81 -7.59
C VAL A 23 0.33 -0.88 -7.89
N ARG A 24 0.65 -1.10 -9.18
CA ARG A 24 2.03 -1.10 -9.69
C ARG A 24 2.41 0.26 -10.23
N LEU A 25 3.70 0.54 -10.28
CA LEU A 25 4.23 1.84 -10.69
C LEU A 25 3.81 2.24 -12.10
N ASP A 26 3.78 1.29 -13.05
CA ASP A 26 3.38 1.56 -14.44
C ASP A 26 1.91 1.98 -14.55
N SER A 27 1.01 1.29 -13.84
CA SER A 27 -0.42 1.65 -13.80
C SER A 27 -0.68 2.93 -13.00
N TYR A 28 0.15 3.22 -12.01
CA TYR A 28 0.10 4.47 -11.26
C TYR A 28 0.49 5.68 -12.13
N ARG A 29 1.60 5.57 -12.86
CA ARG A 29 2.11 6.63 -13.75
C ARG A 29 1.24 6.85 -14.99
N ASN A 30 0.56 5.80 -15.46
CA ASN A 30 -0.24 5.81 -16.69
C ASN A 30 -1.67 5.34 -16.41
N PRO A 31 -2.46 6.11 -15.64
CA PRO A 31 -3.84 5.75 -15.36
C PRO A 31 -4.66 5.74 -16.66
N LYS A 32 -5.54 4.76 -16.83
CA LYS A 32 -6.37 4.61 -18.04
C LYS A 32 -7.32 5.79 -18.27
N ASN A 33 -7.76 6.42 -17.20
CA ASN A 33 -8.66 7.58 -17.20
C ASN A 33 -8.64 8.27 -15.84
N GLU A 34 -9.42 9.35 -15.71
CA GLU A 34 -9.51 10.14 -14.47
C GLU A 34 -9.96 9.33 -13.25
N ASN A 35 -10.89 8.40 -13.42
CA ASN A 35 -11.35 7.56 -12.30
C ASN A 35 -10.22 6.69 -11.74
N PHE A 36 -9.36 6.16 -12.61
CA PHE A 36 -8.17 5.41 -12.18
C PHE A 36 -7.14 6.31 -11.49
N ARG A 37 -7.01 7.57 -11.93
CA ARG A 37 -6.15 8.54 -11.24
C ARG A 37 -6.65 8.83 -9.83
N ILE A 38 -7.94 9.07 -9.68
CA ILE A 38 -8.57 9.27 -8.36
C ILE A 38 -8.39 8.03 -7.48
N PHE A 39 -8.62 6.83 -8.03
CA PHE A 39 -8.40 5.57 -7.32
C PHE A 39 -6.95 5.44 -6.84
N ASN A 40 -5.97 5.74 -7.69
CA ASN A 40 -4.56 5.70 -7.33
C ASN A 40 -4.23 6.62 -6.15
N HIS A 41 -4.80 7.82 -6.12
CA HIS A 41 -4.62 8.75 -4.99
C HIS A 41 -5.27 8.22 -3.71
N MET A 42 -6.49 7.70 -3.79
CA MET A 42 -7.16 7.08 -2.64
C MET A 42 -6.39 5.87 -2.11
N TYR A 43 -5.87 5.04 -3.02
CA TYR A 43 -5.02 3.91 -2.66
C TYR A 43 -3.76 4.36 -1.92
N LEU A 44 -3.07 5.37 -2.46
CA LEU A 44 -1.85 5.91 -1.86
C LEU A 44 -2.10 6.48 -0.46
N ASP A 45 -3.19 7.23 -0.28
CA ASP A 45 -3.60 7.76 1.02
C ASP A 45 -3.94 6.66 2.02
N GLY A 46 -4.61 5.61 1.57
CA GLY A 46 -4.92 4.44 2.40
C GLY A 46 -3.65 3.71 2.85
N VAL A 47 -2.71 3.51 1.95
CA VAL A 47 -1.41 2.88 2.27
C VAL A 47 -0.63 3.74 3.27
N ARG A 48 -0.54 5.06 3.05
CA ARG A 48 0.07 5.99 4.01
C ARG A 48 -0.59 5.89 5.38
N GLY A 49 -1.92 5.96 5.44
CA GLY A 49 -2.67 5.87 6.69
C GLY A 49 -2.41 4.57 7.44
N GLY A 50 -2.38 3.45 6.75
CA GLY A 50 -2.05 2.14 7.32
C GLY A 50 -0.62 2.08 7.87
N MET A 51 0.35 2.62 7.14
CA MET A 51 1.74 2.70 7.59
C MET A 51 1.88 3.56 8.85
N MET A 52 1.22 4.71 8.89
CA MET A 52 1.24 5.59 10.06
C MET A 52 0.59 4.95 11.28
N ALA A 53 -0.53 4.28 11.10
CA ALA A 53 -1.21 3.56 12.18
C ALA A 53 -0.34 2.42 12.73
N TYR A 54 0.32 1.67 11.86
CA TYR A 54 1.22 0.59 12.27
C TYR A 54 2.47 1.11 12.98
N ASN A 55 3.05 2.22 12.50
CA ASN A 55 4.16 2.88 13.19
C ASN A 55 3.78 3.34 14.61
N ALA A 56 2.59 3.93 14.76
CA ALA A 56 2.08 4.33 16.08
C ALA A 56 1.91 3.11 16.99
N TRP A 57 1.34 2.03 16.45
CA TRP A 57 1.18 0.78 17.20
C TRP A 57 2.53 0.21 17.66
N LEU A 58 3.54 0.16 16.78
CA LEU A 58 4.89 -0.29 17.12
C LEU A 58 5.48 0.55 18.28
N THR A 59 5.38 1.86 18.20
CA THR A 59 5.90 2.77 19.23
C THR A 59 5.22 2.54 20.58
N HIS A 60 3.90 2.38 20.60
CA HIS A 60 3.15 2.10 21.83
C HIS A 60 3.46 0.74 22.46
N HIS A 61 3.93 -0.21 21.68
CA HIS A 61 4.28 -1.56 22.15
C HIS A 61 5.80 -1.75 22.34
N GLY A 62 6.58 -0.67 22.40
CA GLY A 62 8.02 -0.71 22.63
C GLY A 62 8.86 -1.19 21.46
N GLY A 63 8.24 -1.30 20.26
CA GLY A 63 8.92 -1.62 19.00
C GLY A 63 9.61 -0.41 18.36
N GLN A 64 10.43 -0.67 17.35
CA GLN A 64 11.04 0.38 16.53
C GLN A 64 10.12 0.75 15.38
N PRO A 65 9.73 2.02 15.21
CA PRO A 65 8.97 2.45 14.05
C PRO A 65 9.81 2.29 12.77
N SER A 66 9.14 2.07 11.64
CA SER A 66 9.81 1.92 10.34
C SER A 66 10.36 3.24 9.80
N PHE A 67 9.75 4.36 10.17
CA PHE A 67 10.17 5.73 9.86
C PHE A 67 9.71 6.67 10.98
N CYS A 68 10.34 7.84 11.10
CA CYS A 68 10.12 8.78 12.20
C CYS A 68 9.67 10.14 11.69
N MET A 69 8.38 10.28 11.44
CA MET A 69 7.78 11.58 11.10
C MET A 69 7.71 12.49 12.32
N PRO A 70 7.95 13.82 12.15
CA PRO A 70 7.62 14.79 13.18
C PRO A 70 6.13 14.72 13.55
N GLY A 71 5.80 14.77 14.86
CA GLY A 71 4.44 14.52 15.35
C GLY A 71 3.38 15.54 14.92
N ASN A 72 3.79 16.71 14.44
CA ASN A 72 2.92 17.78 13.95
C ASN A 72 2.86 17.88 12.42
N LEU A 73 3.51 16.97 11.70
CA LEU A 73 3.52 16.96 10.24
C LEU A 73 2.38 16.12 9.70
N ALA A 74 1.55 16.73 8.87
CA ALA A 74 0.55 16.04 8.05
C ALA A 74 0.93 16.15 6.58
N LEU A 75 1.02 15.02 5.88
CA LEU A 75 1.31 14.99 4.45
C LEU A 75 0.02 15.07 3.65
N THR A 76 0.04 15.90 2.61
CA THR A 76 -1.00 15.89 1.56
C THR A 76 -0.84 14.67 0.66
N THR A 77 -1.85 14.38 -0.17
CA THR A 77 -1.76 13.33 -1.19
C THR A 77 -0.62 13.60 -2.16
N GLU A 78 -0.47 14.84 -2.60
CA GLU A 78 0.57 15.28 -3.54
C GLU A 78 1.98 15.11 -2.95
N GLN A 79 2.17 15.47 -1.69
CA GLN A 79 3.45 15.27 -1.00
C GLN A 79 3.77 13.78 -0.83
N THR A 80 2.77 12.98 -0.54
CA THR A 80 2.91 11.52 -0.45
C THR A 80 3.31 10.91 -1.80
N GLU A 81 2.66 11.37 -2.87
CA GLU A 81 2.99 10.98 -4.25
C GLU A 81 4.43 11.35 -4.61
N GLU A 82 4.85 12.57 -4.30
CA GLU A 82 6.23 13.04 -4.54
C GLU A 82 7.26 12.15 -3.82
N ILE A 83 7.02 11.83 -2.57
CA ILE A 83 7.88 10.93 -1.79
C ILE A 83 7.98 9.55 -2.46
N MET A 84 6.87 8.99 -2.88
CA MET A 84 6.81 7.68 -3.54
C MET A 84 7.54 7.71 -4.90
N LEU A 85 7.28 8.71 -5.75
CA LEU A 85 7.90 8.83 -7.06
C LEU A 85 9.40 9.10 -6.97
N LYS A 86 9.83 9.95 -6.04
CA LYS A 86 11.26 10.18 -5.77
C LYS A 86 11.97 8.90 -5.31
N SER A 87 11.29 8.08 -4.52
CA SER A 87 11.80 6.76 -4.13
C SER A 87 11.94 5.83 -5.34
N ALA A 88 10.98 5.85 -6.25
CA ALA A 88 11.02 5.08 -7.48
C ALA A 88 12.21 5.48 -8.36
N ASP A 89 12.42 6.77 -8.56
CA ASP A 89 13.50 7.31 -9.39
C ASP A 89 14.87 7.01 -8.79
N LYS A 90 15.03 7.21 -7.48
CA LYS A 90 16.27 6.90 -6.76
C LYS A 90 16.69 5.45 -6.90
N ARG A 91 15.71 4.55 -6.95
CA ARG A 91 15.95 3.09 -7.04
C ARG A 91 15.96 2.53 -8.45
N GLY A 92 15.72 3.37 -9.45
CA GLY A 92 15.55 2.89 -10.83
C GLY A 92 14.42 1.87 -10.93
N ALA A 93 13.31 2.12 -10.22
CA ALA A 93 12.22 1.17 -10.09
C ALA A 93 11.60 0.85 -11.45
N LYS A 94 11.38 -0.44 -11.72
CA LYS A 94 10.68 -0.91 -12.91
C LYS A 94 9.16 -0.78 -12.72
N GLY A 95 8.42 -0.78 -13.83
CA GLY A 95 6.96 -0.57 -13.82
C GLY A 95 6.16 -1.61 -13.04
N ASP A 96 6.70 -2.80 -12.84
CA ASP A 96 6.08 -3.89 -12.07
C ASP A 96 6.23 -3.75 -10.55
N MET A 97 7.02 -2.76 -10.07
CA MET A 97 7.22 -2.55 -8.64
C MET A 97 5.96 -2.02 -7.97
N LEU A 98 5.69 -2.51 -6.75
CA LEU A 98 4.52 -2.11 -5.97
C LEU A 98 4.67 -0.68 -5.43
N VAL A 99 3.66 0.14 -5.66
CA VAL A 99 3.58 1.51 -5.14
C VAL A 99 3.68 1.55 -3.62
N ALA A 100 3.06 0.60 -2.91
CA ALA A 100 3.15 0.50 -1.46
C ALA A 100 4.60 0.33 -0.97
N SER A 101 5.39 -0.52 -1.63
CA SER A 101 6.80 -0.71 -1.27
C SER A 101 7.63 0.54 -1.53
N LEU A 102 7.39 1.20 -2.67
CA LEU A 102 8.06 2.44 -3.02
C LEU A 102 7.73 3.56 -2.03
N LEU A 103 6.47 3.65 -1.58
CA LEU A 103 6.09 4.61 -0.56
C LEU A 103 6.76 4.31 0.77
N LEU A 104 6.80 3.05 1.23
CA LEU A 104 7.46 2.69 2.47
C LEU A 104 8.94 3.13 2.46
N TRP A 105 9.66 2.78 1.41
CA TRP A 105 11.07 3.18 1.28
C TRP A 105 11.24 4.68 1.15
N GLY A 106 10.32 5.37 0.48
CA GLY A 106 10.31 6.82 0.39
C GLY A 106 10.10 7.49 1.75
N MET A 107 9.20 6.95 2.56
CA MET A 107 8.98 7.42 3.93
C MET A 107 10.21 7.19 4.82
N GLN A 108 10.88 6.05 4.68
CA GLN A 108 12.13 5.76 5.39
C GLN A 108 13.28 6.69 4.95
N ASP A 109 13.38 6.99 3.67
CA ASP A 109 14.40 7.90 3.14
C ASP A 109 14.15 9.36 3.56
N THR A 110 12.89 9.77 3.62
CA THR A 110 12.48 11.15 3.94
C THR A 110 12.46 11.41 5.43
N PHE A 111 12.06 10.43 6.22
CA PHE A 111 11.90 10.51 7.67
C PHE A 111 12.66 9.39 8.38
N PRO A 112 13.98 9.36 8.24
CA PRO A 112 14.77 8.33 8.91
C PRO A 112 14.66 8.47 10.43
N CYS A 113 14.60 7.32 11.12
CA CYS A 113 14.72 7.31 12.57
C CYS A 113 16.19 7.50 12.98
N GLU A 114 16.43 8.21 14.07
CA GLU A 114 17.77 8.32 14.65
C GLU A 114 18.24 6.92 15.05
N LYS A 115 19.47 6.59 14.68
CA LYS A 115 20.08 5.35 15.16
C LYS A 115 20.26 5.49 16.68
N PRO A 116 19.90 4.44 17.47
CA PRO A 116 20.23 4.46 18.87
C PRO A 116 21.73 4.70 19.01
N ALA A 117 22.12 5.62 19.92
CA ALA A 117 23.53 5.88 20.20
C ALA A 117 24.21 4.53 20.48
N SER A 118 25.23 4.20 19.69
CA SER A 118 26.06 3.02 19.93
C SER A 118 26.74 3.19 21.26
N GLN A 119 26.38 2.36 22.20
CA GLN A 119 27.09 2.25 23.46
C GLN A 119 28.45 1.61 23.21
#